data_6adccf06a415f4b703aaa843dd9c7655
#
_entry.id   6adccf06a415f4b703aaa843dd9c7655
#
_cell.length_a   1.000
_cell.length_b   1.000
_cell.length_c   1.000
_cell.angle_alpha   90.00
_cell.angle_beta   90.00
_cell.angle_gamma   90.00
#
_symmetry.space_group_name_H-M   'P 1'
#
loop_
_entity.id
_entity.type
_entity.pdbx_description
1 polymer ?
#
loop_
_entity_poly.entity_id
_entity_poly.type
_entity_poly.pdbx_seq_one_letter_code
_entity_poly.pdbx_strand_id
1 'polypeptide(L)'
;MEDRYQLVDPTTKTPFDCRVLFVHSSAAAKEAKLRREKNVAKIQAGLDTIARKLQKAHTSTTPESVVRQITKLLGKKSAANLFRWELVALTAAEKAALPNPAKGHRQQTHRLVYSFDQAEADADAKHDGIYALVTTAPLTWSGDALLTEYKRQTYIERENHELKTPLAVTPIFLKTPSRVEALVSLLFLALQAYMTLERLYRQTVPADAKPSQRRMTAERILKKFATCSLIVEQQEYGELIQVARLNREQRSILSQLSLATPTEILRKNLPPPPA
;
A
#
# COMPACT_ATOMS: atom_id res chain seq x y z
N MET A 1 -16.12 -1.28 -20.52
CA MET A 1 -16.29 -2.41 -21.46
C MET A 1 -16.57 -3.65 -20.62
N GLU A 2 -17.52 -4.45 -21.03
CA GLU A 2 -17.94 -5.67 -20.33
C GLU A 2 -17.91 -6.83 -21.32
N ASP A 3 -17.41 -7.97 -20.87
CA ASP A 3 -17.31 -9.19 -21.66
C ASP A 3 -17.74 -10.40 -20.84
N ARG A 4 -18.13 -11.50 -21.49
CA ARG A 4 -18.56 -12.73 -20.82
C ARG A 4 -17.62 -13.86 -21.16
N TYR A 5 -17.27 -14.61 -20.14
CA TYR A 5 -16.36 -15.74 -20.26
C TYR A 5 -16.90 -16.92 -19.49
N GLN A 6 -16.60 -18.11 -19.99
CA GLN A 6 -16.80 -19.35 -19.25
C GLN A 6 -15.46 -19.78 -18.70
N LEU A 7 -15.37 -19.86 -17.38
CA LEU A 7 -14.21 -20.37 -16.67
C LEU A 7 -14.48 -21.77 -16.14
N VAL A 8 -13.43 -22.51 -15.89
CA VAL A 8 -13.50 -23.85 -15.29
C VAL A 8 -12.92 -23.79 -13.90
N ASP A 9 -13.68 -24.23 -12.91
CA ASP A 9 -13.19 -24.37 -11.55
C ASP A 9 -12.03 -25.39 -11.53
N PRO A 10 -10.85 -25.00 -11.05
CA PRO A 10 -9.68 -25.86 -11.06
C PRO A 10 -9.82 -27.10 -10.17
N THR A 11 -10.71 -27.05 -9.16
CA THR A 11 -10.94 -28.12 -8.20
C THR A 11 -12.03 -29.06 -8.65
N THR A 12 -13.23 -28.52 -8.96
CA THR A 12 -14.42 -29.33 -9.32
C THR A 12 -14.48 -29.65 -10.82
N LYS A 13 -13.67 -28.96 -11.64
CA LYS A 13 -13.69 -29.06 -13.12
C LYS A 13 -15.02 -28.67 -13.75
N THR A 14 -15.92 -28.05 -13.01
CA THR A 14 -17.21 -27.59 -13.52
C THR A 14 -17.07 -26.22 -14.19
N PRO A 15 -17.66 -26.02 -15.38
CA PRO A 15 -17.69 -24.71 -16.01
C PRO A 15 -18.67 -23.79 -15.29
N PHE A 16 -18.33 -22.52 -15.19
CA PHE A 16 -19.21 -21.47 -14.68
C PHE A 16 -19.07 -20.20 -15.51
N ASP A 17 -20.17 -19.48 -15.68
CA ASP A 17 -20.19 -18.23 -16.41
C ASP A 17 -19.73 -17.10 -15.51
N CYS A 18 -18.88 -16.24 -16.04
CA CYS A 18 -18.42 -15.03 -15.36
C CYS A 18 -18.48 -13.81 -16.29
N ARG A 19 -18.59 -12.66 -15.68
CA ARG A 19 -18.48 -11.34 -16.33
C ARG A 19 -17.14 -10.76 -16.04
N VAL A 20 -16.54 -10.12 -17.03
CA VAL A 20 -15.29 -9.37 -16.89
C VAL A 20 -15.59 -7.91 -17.19
N LEU A 21 -15.33 -7.06 -16.22
CA LEU A 21 -15.43 -5.60 -16.37
C LEU A 21 -14.03 -5.02 -16.43
N PHE A 22 -13.73 -4.30 -17.52
CA PHE A 22 -12.52 -3.51 -17.63
C PHE A 22 -12.75 -2.13 -17.02
N VAL A 23 -12.01 -1.84 -15.98
CA VAL A 23 -12.12 -0.59 -15.21
C VAL A 23 -10.84 0.22 -15.41
N HIS A 24 -10.99 1.50 -15.73
CA HIS A 24 -9.89 2.45 -15.79
C HIS A 24 -9.83 3.30 -14.52
N SER A 25 -8.66 3.35 -13.90
CA SER A 25 -8.37 4.19 -12.74
C SER A 25 -7.32 5.24 -13.11
N SER A 26 -7.70 6.51 -13.15
CA SER A 26 -6.78 7.62 -13.42
C SER A 26 -5.64 7.73 -12.41
N ALA A 27 -5.90 7.39 -11.14
CA ALA A 27 -4.86 7.36 -10.11
C ALA A 27 -3.84 6.24 -10.36
N ALA A 28 -4.32 5.03 -10.69
CA ALA A 28 -3.45 3.90 -11.02
C ALA A 28 -2.67 4.14 -12.33
N ALA A 29 -3.29 4.77 -13.33
CA ALA A 29 -2.63 5.16 -14.57
C ALA A 29 -1.46 6.13 -14.31
N LYS A 30 -1.69 7.14 -13.48
CA LYS A 30 -0.63 8.09 -13.08
C LYS A 30 0.51 7.41 -12.35
N GLU A 31 0.20 6.50 -11.45
CA GLU A 31 1.23 5.74 -10.72
C GLU A 31 2.00 4.78 -11.64
N ALA A 32 1.32 4.08 -12.55
CA ALA A 32 1.95 3.21 -13.54
C ALA A 32 2.91 3.99 -14.44
N LYS A 33 2.50 5.16 -14.94
CA LYS A 33 3.35 6.06 -15.71
C LYS A 33 4.60 6.46 -14.95
N LEU A 34 4.47 6.97 -13.73
CA LEU A 34 5.62 7.38 -12.90
C LEU A 34 6.57 6.21 -12.62
N ARG A 35 6.03 5.03 -12.36
CA ARG A 35 6.82 3.81 -12.14
C ARG A 35 7.58 3.41 -13.40
N ARG A 36 6.95 3.46 -14.58
CA ARG A 36 7.58 3.19 -15.87
C ARG A 36 8.71 4.17 -16.14
N GLU A 37 8.47 5.48 -16.04
CA GLU A 37 9.48 6.52 -16.21
C GLU A 37 10.70 6.31 -15.30
N LYS A 38 10.46 6.03 -14.03
CA LYS A 38 11.53 5.72 -13.06
C LYS A 38 12.33 4.48 -13.43
N ASN A 39 11.67 3.43 -13.91
CA ASN A 39 12.32 2.19 -14.33
C ASN A 39 13.12 2.39 -15.62
N VAL A 40 12.58 3.10 -16.59
CA VAL A 40 13.26 3.48 -17.84
C VAL A 40 14.53 4.26 -17.52
N ALA A 41 14.44 5.33 -16.74
CA ALA A 41 15.60 6.14 -16.36
C ALA A 41 16.69 5.30 -15.65
N LYS A 42 16.28 4.38 -14.75
CA LYS A 42 17.22 3.50 -14.05
C LYS A 42 17.91 2.50 -14.98
N ILE A 43 17.19 1.92 -15.93
CA ILE A 43 17.75 0.98 -16.89
C ILE A 43 18.71 1.72 -17.81
N GLN A 44 18.28 2.86 -18.37
CA GLN A 44 19.10 3.67 -19.27
C GLN A 44 20.43 4.10 -18.61
N ALA A 45 20.37 4.67 -17.42
CA ALA A 45 21.58 5.05 -16.67
C ALA A 45 22.51 3.86 -16.40
N GLY A 46 21.94 2.67 -16.18
CA GLY A 46 22.70 1.44 -16.02
C GLY A 46 23.38 0.99 -17.32
N LEU A 47 22.65 1.00 -18.44
CA LEU A 47 23.18 0.67 -19.77
C LEU A 47 24.25 1.67 -20.20
N ASP A 48 24.04 2.98 -20.00
CA ASP A 48 25.03 4.03 -20.25
C ASP A 48 26.32 3.79 -19.46
N THR A 49 26.18 3.37 -18.20
CA THR A 49 27.34 3.06 -17.35
C THR A 49 28.13 1.87 -17.88
N ILE A 50 27.44 0.82 -18.34
CA ILE A 50 28.05 -0.36 -18.96
C ILE A 50 28.71 0.04 -20.29
N ALA A 51 27.99 0.79 -21.15
CA ALA A 51 28.50 1.24 -22.44
C ALA A 51 29.78 2.08 -22.27
N ARG A 52 29.79 3.04 -21.35
CA ARG A 52 30.99 3.85 -21.04
C ARG A 52 32.17 3.01 -20.54
N LYS A 53 31.93 1.94 -19.78
CA LYS A 53 33.00 1.01 -19.36
C LYS A 53 33.56 0.27 -20.56
N LEU A 54 32.70 -0.10 -21.52
CA LEU A 54 33.12 -0.81 -22.74
C LEU A 54 33.78 0.11 -23.81
N GLN A 55 33.73 1.43 -23.64
CA GLN A 55 34.44 2.41 -24.48
C GLN A 55 35.94 2.55 -24.05
N LYS A 56 36.31 2.03 -22.89
CA LYS A 56 37.70 2.08 -22.45
C LYS A 56 38.56 1.13 -23.29
N ALA A 57 39.82 1.50 -23.54
CA ALA A 57 40.73 0.73 -24.36
C ALA A 57 41.01 -0.69 -23.82
N HIS A 58 40.87 -0.87 -22.52
CA HIS A 58 41.13 -2.12 -21.82
C HIS A 58 40.01 -2.49 -20.88
N THR A 59 39.79 -3.76 -20.66
CA THR A 59 38.78 -4.29 -19.76
C THR A 59 39.33 -5.48 -18.93
N SER A 60 38.84 -5.61 -17.70
CA SER A 60 38.98 -6.82 -16.90
C SER A 60 37.77 -7.74 -17.00
N THR A 61 36.72 -7.35 -17.73
CA THR A 61 35.41 -8.01 -17.80
C THR A 61 35.30 -8.83 -19.06
N THR A 62 34.80 -10.07 -18.95
CA THR A 62 34.52 -10.91 -20.13
C THR A 62 33.15 -10.54 -20.72
N PRO A 63 32.90 -10.81 -22.01
CA PRO A 63 31.58 -10.59 -22.64
C PRO A 63 30.43 -11.24 -21.87
N GLU A 64 30.62 -12.48 -21.37
CA GLU A 64 29.61 -13.21 -20.60
C GLU A 64 29.30 -12.51 -19.28
N SER A 65 30.29 -11.89 -18.66
CA SER A 65 30.10 -11.10 -17.45
C SER A 65 29.30 -9.82 -17.73
N VAL A 66 29.52 -9.19 -18.89
CA VAL A 66 28.72 -8.02 -19.34
C VAL A 66 27.27 -8.43 -19.57
N VAL A 67 27.03 -9.53 -20.27
CA VAL A 67 25.67 -10.08 -20.49
C VAL A 67 24.97 -10.32 -19.16
N ARG A 68 25.66 -10.95 -18.18
CA ARG A 68 25.08 -11.15 -16.83
C ARG A 68 24.74 -9.83 -16.14
N GLN A 69 25.58 -8.80 -16.27
CA GLN A 69 25.31 -7.47 -15.69
C GLN A 69 24.08 -6.84 -16.32
N ILE A 70 23.92 -6.91 -17.65
CA ILE A 70 22.74 -6.38 -18.35
C ILE A 70 21.49 -7.16 -17.95
N THR A 71 21.55 -8.49 -17.97
CA THR A 71 20.43 -9.34 -17.54
C THR A 71 20.01 -9.04 -16.10
N LYS A 72 20.96 -8.83 -15.19
CA LYS A 72 20.67 -8.42 -13.81
C LYS A 72 20.08 -7.02 -13.71
N LEU A 73 20.56 -6.08 -14.55
CA LEU A 73 20.03 -4.71 -14.59
C LEU A 73 18.59 -4.69 -15.09
N LEU A 74 18.29 -5.39 -16.16
CA LEU A 74 16.94 -5.52 -16.72
C LEU A 74 16.06 -6.29 -15.73
N GLY A 75 16.47 -7.47 -15.30
CA GLY A 75 15.77 -8.29 -14.31
C GLY A 75 14.30 -8.50 -14.65
N LYS A 76 13.45 -8.51 -13.63
CA LYS A 76 11.98 -8.60 -13.75
C LYS A 76 11.29 -7.22 -13.80
N LYS A 77 11.98 -6.18 -14.28
CA LYS A 77 11.41 -4.83 -14.34
C LYS A 77 10.41 -4.74 -15.50
N SER A 78 9.28 -4.08 -15.25
CA SER A 78 8.23 -3.89 -16.25
C SER A 78 8.66 -3.13 -17.51
N ALA A 79 9.76 -2.37 -17.43
CA ALA A 79 10.30 -1.62 -18.56
C ALA A 79 11.46 -2.35 -19.27
N ALA A 80 11.73 -3.63 -18.94
CA ALA A 80 12.85 -4.37 -19.52
C ALA A 80 12.65 -4.66 -21.02
N ASN A 81 11.42 -4.93 -21.43
CA ASN A 81 11.00 -5.17 -22.81
C ASN A 81 11.11 -3.93 -23.71
N LEU A 82 11.18 -2.74 -23.12
CA LEU A 82 11.32 -1.48 -23.85
C LEU A 82 12.74 -1.20 -24.33
N PHE A 83 13.71 -2.03 -23.95
CA PHE A 83 15.11 -1.88 -24.34
C PHE A 83 15.56 -3.07 -25.17
N ARG A 84 16.03 -2.76 -26.39
CA ARG A 84 16.74 -3.72 -27.23
C ARG A 84 18.23 -3.46 -27.07
N TRP A 85 19.01 -4.51 -26.92
CA TRP A 85 20.45 -4.37 -26.75
C TRP A 85 21.19 -5.52 -27.42
N GLU A 86 22.39 -5.23 -27.85
CA GLU A 86 23.28 -6.18 -28.48
C GLU A 86 24.72 -5.88 -28.08
N LEU A 87 25.50 -6.93 -27.88
CA LEU A 87 26.93 -6.84 -27.63
C LEU A 87 27.67 -7.13 -28.94
N VAL A 88 28.06 -6.07 -29.66
CA VAL A 88 28.67 -6.15 -30.98
C VAL A 88 30.18 -6.31 -30.85
N ALA A 89 30.75 -7.28 -31.53
CA ALA A 89 32.20 -7.45 -31.60
C ALA A 89 32.85 -6.29 -32.36
N LEU A 90 33.97 -5.76 -31.85
CA LEU A 90 34.77 -4.75 -32.52
C LEU A 90 35.44 -5.34 -33.77
N THR A 91 35.44 -4.58 -34.83
CA THR A 91 36.18 -4.95 -36.06
C THR A 91 37.70 -4.91 -35.84
N ALA A 92 38.47 -5.50 -36.75
CA ALA A 92 39.92 -5.47 -36.69
C ALA A 92 40.48 -4.04 -36.69
N ALA A 93 39.87 -3.15 -37.53
CA ALA A 93 40.26 -1.74 -37.59
C ALA A 93 39.97 -0.98 -36.27
N GLU A 94 38.77 -1.20 -35.66
CA GLU A 94 38.43 -0.62 -34.36
C GLU A 94 39.33 -1.09 -33.24
N LYS A 95 39.70 -2.38 -33.23
CA LYS A 95 40.67 -2.92 -32.25
C LYS A 95 42.08 -2.33 -32.45
N ALA A 96 42.52 -2.17 -33.65
CA ALA A 96 43.83 -1.58 -33.98
C ALA A 96 43.93 -0.09 -33.61
N ALA A 97 42.79 0.63 -33.63
CA ALA A 97 42.70 2.03 -33.24
C ALA A 97 42.74 2.22 -31.71
N LEU A 98 42.53 1.15 -30.91
CA LEU A 98 42.60 1.22 -29.46
C LEU A 98 44.06 1.14 -28.99
N PRO A 99 44.48 1.91 -27.97
CA PRO A 99 45.80 1.79 -27.37
C PRO A 99 45.99 0.40 -26.77
N ASN A 100 47.26 -0.06 -26.78
CA ASN A 100 47.60 -1.34 -26.18
C ASN A 100 47.24 -1.40 -24.69
N PRO A 101 46.66 -2.50 -24.22
CA PRO A 101 46.27 -2.62 -22.84
C PRO A 101 47.50 -2.62 -21.92
N ALA A 102 47.37 -2.01 -20.75
CA ALA A 102 48.38 -2.07 -19.69
C ALA A 102 48.58 -3.53 -19.22
N LYS A 103 49.74 -3.81 -18.66
CA LYS A 103 50.08 -5.15 -18.13
C LYS A 103 49.01 -5.68 -17.17
N GLY A 104 48.46 -6.85 -17.44
CA GLY A 104 47.42 -7.47 -16.65
C GLY A 104 45.97 -7.14 -17.09
N HIS A 105 45.77 -6.29 -18.11
CA HIS A 105 44.48 -5.98 -18.71
C HIS A 105 44.34 -6.63 -20.08
N ARG A 106 43.07 -6.92 -20.44
CA ARG A 106 42.71 -7.44 -21.79
C ARG A 106 42.29 -6.27 -22.67
N GLN A 107 42.58 -6.35 -23.96
CA GLN A 107 42.06 -5.42 -24.94
C GLN A 107 40.54 -5.56 -25.05
N GLN A 108 39.86 -4.45 -25.20
CA GLN A 108 38.41 -4.45 -25.41
C GLN A 108 38.05 -5.12 -26.74
N THR A 109 37.07 -6.00 -26.72
CA THR A 109 36.70 -6.82 -27.88
C THR A 109 35.26 -6.55 -28.35
N HIS A 110 34.43 -5.90 -27.53
CA HIS A 110 33.03 -5.69 -27.82
C HIS A 110 32.60 -4.28 -27.40
N ARG A 111 31.53 -3.79 -28.05
CA ARG A 111 30.82 -2.59 -27.65
C ARG A 111 29.35 -2.93 -27.36
N LEU A 112 28.70 -2.20 -26.47
CA LEU A 112 27.27 -2.31 -26.22
C LEU A 112 26.53 -1.31 -27.12
N VAL A 113 25.60 -1.83 -27.91
CA VAL A 113 24.63 -1.05 -28.67
C VAL A 113 23.27 -1.30 -28.02
N TYR A 114 22.53 -0.28 -27.74
CA TYR A 114 21.17 -0.41 -27.22
C TYR A 114 20.28 0.71 -27.73
N SER A 115 18.98 0.46 -27.78
CA SER A 115 17.97 1.41 -28.16
C SER A 115 16.75 1.30 -27.24
N PHE A 116 16.07 2.40 -27.05
CA PHE A 116 14.79 2.45 -26.37
C PHE A 116 13.68 2.40 -27.43
N ASP A 117 12.69 1.53 -27.23
CA ASP A 117 11.55 1.36 -28.11
C ASP A 117 10.39 2.25 -27.63
N GLN A 118 10.28 3.45 -28.20
CA GLN A 118 9.24 4.40 -27.87
C GLN A 118 7.85 3.90 -28.29
N ALA A 119 7.75 3.18 -29.41
CA ALA A 119 6.46 2.69 -29.90
C ALA A 119 5.87 1.64 -28.93
N GLU A 120 6.71 0.74 -28.42
CA GLU A 120 6.32 -0.24 -27.42
C GLU A 120 5.94 0.46 -26.09
N ALA A 121 6.70 1.48 -25.68
CA ALA A 121 6.38 2.25 -24.48
C ALA A 121 5.02 2.97 -24.59
N ASP A 122 4.68 3.49 -25.77
CA ASP A 122 3.39 4.13 -26.04
C ASP A 122 2.26 3.09 -26.12
N ALA A 123 2.54 1.88 -26.59
CA ALA A 123 1.59 0.77 -26.57
C ALA A 123 1.29 0.33 -25.13
N ASP A 124 2.31 0.13 -24.31
CA ASP A 124 2.17 -0.20 -22.89
C ASP A 124 1.37 0.88 -22.14
N ALA A 125 1.59 2.16 -22.47
CA ALA A 125 0.91 3.29 -21.84
C ALA A 125 -0.61 3.27 -22.03
N LYS A 126 -1.12 2.68 -23.13
CA LYS A 126 -2.57 2.55 -23.37
C LYS A 126 -3.26 1.65 -22.35
N HIS A 127 -2.53 0.76 -21.71
CA HIS A 127 -3.05 -0.16 -20.71
C HIS A 127 -2.86 0.34 -19.27
N ASP A 128 -2.23 1.51 -19.10
CA ASP A 128 -2.02 2.08 -17.77
C ASP A 128 -3.34 2.33 -17.05
N GLY A 129 -3.42 1.84 -15.82
CA GLY A 129 -4.60 2.01 -14.97
C GLY A 129 -5.81 1.15 -15.33
N ILE A 130 -5.70 0.31 -16.35
CA ILE A 130 -6.75 -0.66 -16.69
C ILE A 130 -6.55 -1.93 -15.86
N TYR A 131 -7.61 -2.37 -15.23
CA TYR A 131 -7.67 -3.66 -14.54
C TYR A 131 -9.00 -4.35 -14.80
N ALA A 132 -9.01 -5.66 -14.71
CA ALA A 132 -10.19 -6.46 -14.92
C ALA A 132 -10.79 -6.90 -13.59
N LEU A 133 -12.10 -6.72 -13.42
CA LEU A 133 -12.89 -7.31 -12.35
C LEU A 133 -13.62 -8.51 -12.92
N VAL A 134 -13.40 -9.68 -12.35
CA VAL A 134 -14.12 -10.92 -12.70
C VAL A 134 -15.15 -11.20 -11.62
N THR A 135 -16.39 -11.44 -12.02
CA THR A 135 -17.50 -11.66 -11.10
C THR A 135 -18.50 -12.68 -11.62
N THR A 136 -19.10 -13.42 -10.71
CA THR A 136 -20.27 -14.30 -10.94
C THR A 136 -21.59 -13.62 -10.55
N ALA A 137 -21.57 -12.34 -10.19
CA ALA A 137 -22.75 -11.58 -9.80
C ALA A 137 -23.80 -11.57 -10.93
N PRO A 138 -25.09 -11.55 -10.58
CA PRO A 138 -26.18 -11.56 -11.57
C PRO A 138 -26.10 -10.40 -12.57
N LEU A 139 -26.57 -10.63 -13.78
CA LEU A 139 -26.58 -9.64 -14.86
C LEU A 139 -27.43 -8.41 -14.56
N THR A 140 -28.29 -8.48 -13.55
CA THR A 140 -29.10 -7.37 -13.06
C THR A 140 -28.26 -6.26 -12.40
N TRP A 141 -27.04 -6.58 -11.99
CA TRP A 141 -26.14 -5.57 -11.42
C TRP A 141 -25.45 -4.78 -12.51
N SER A 142 -25.53 -3.45 -12.43
CA SER A 142 -24.75 -2.59 -13.32
C SER A 142 -23.25 -2.66 -13.03
N GLY A 143 -22.42 -2.31 -14.02
CA GLY A 143 -20.96 -2.24 -13.83
C GLY A 143 -20.55 -1.28 -12.69
N ASP A 144 -21.26 -0.15 -12.52
CA ASP A 144 -21.02 0.82 -11.45
C ASP A 144 -21.38 0.25 -10.07
N ALA A 145 -22.46 -0.51 -9.97
CA ALA A 145 -22.82 -1.20 -8.73
C ALA A 145 -21.76 -2.23 -8.34
N LEU A 146 -21.30 -3.02 -9.29
CA LEU A 146 -20.22 -4.00 -9.09
C LEU A 146 -18.92 -3.33 -8.66
N LEU A 147 -18.53 -2.24 -9.30
CA LEU A 147 -17.34 -1.49 -8.92
C LEU A 147 -17.47 -0.87 -7.54
N THR A 148 -18.65 -0.38 -7.18
CA THR A 148 -18.93 0.17 -5.86
C THR A 148 -18.79 -0.90 -4.79
N GLU A 149 -19.35 -2.09 -5.02
CA GLU A 149 -19.25 -3.20 -4.08
C GLU A 149 -17.82 -3.73 -3.97
N TYR A 150 -17.09 -3.85 -5.08
CA TYR A 150 -15.67 -4.19 -5.05
C TYR A 150 -14.85 -3.22 -4.20
N LYS A 151 -15.10 -1.92 -4.31
CA LYS A 151 -14.41 -0.91 -3.49
C LYS A 151 -14.76 -1.01 -2.00
N ARG A 152 -15.89 -1.60 -1.64
CA ARG A 152 -16.25 -1.88 -0.24
C ARG A 152 -15.36 -2.95 0.39
N GLN A 153 -14.74 -3.83 -0.39
CA GLN A 153 -13.77 -4.80 0.11
C GLN A 153 -12.66 -4.15 0.96
N THR A 154 -12.24 -2.94 0.59
CA THR A 154 -11.25 -2.17 1.36
C THR A 154 -11.69 -1.92 2.82
N TYR A 155 -12.99 -1.80 3.07
CA TYR A 155 -13.50 -1.67 4.45
C TYR A 155 -13.35 -2.98 5.22
N ILE A 156 -13.67 -4.11 4.61
CA ILE A 156 -13.53 -5.45 5.22
C ILE A 156 -12.06 -5.76 5.50
N GLU A 157 -11.17 -5.47 4.56
CA GLU A 157 -9.73 -5.64 4.73
C GLU A 157 -9.20 -4.80 5.89
N ARG A 158 -9.69 -3.57 6.02
CA ARG A 158 -9.35 -2.69 7.11
C ARG A 158 -9.89 -3.19 8.46
N GLU A 159 -11.15 -3.65 8.50
CA GLU A 159 -11.74 -4.25 9.70
C GLU A 159 -10.94 -5.47 10.15
N ASN A 160 -10.54 -6.33 9.23
CA ASN A 160 -9.65 -7.45 9.51
C ASN A 160 -8.27 -7.00 10.02
N HIS A 161 -7.74 -5.89 9.51
CA HIS A 161 -6.49 -5.31 10.01
C HIS A 161 -6.64 -4.81 11.45
N GLU A 162 -7.74 -4.10 11.76
CA GLU A 162 -8.03 -3.59 13.10
C GLU A 162 -8.16 -4.75 14.11
N LEU A 163 -8.81 -5.85 13.74
CA LEU A 163 -8.88 -7.05 14.57
C LEU A 163 -7.50 -7.65 14.85
N LYS A 164 -6.66 -7.77 13.83
CA LYS A 164 -5.36 -8.45 13.95
C LYS A 164 -4.29 -7.62 14.65
N THR A 165 -4.31 -6.31 14.49
CA THR A 165 -3.22 -5.44 14.94
C THR A 165 -3.57 -4.65 16.20
N PRO A 166 -4.55 -3.72 16.22
CA PRO A 166 -4.88 -2.98 17.43
C PRO A 166 -5.54 -3.81 18.53
N LEU A 167 -6.42 -4.75 18.13
CA LEU A 167 -7.15 -5.61 19.08
C LEU A 167 -6.41 -6.91 19.39
N ALA A 168 -5.31 -7.20 18.69
CA ALA A 168 -4.41 -8.34 18.96
C ALA A 168 -5.12 -9.69 19.13
N VAL A 169 -6.12 -9.99 18.27
CA VAL A 169 -6.92 -11.22 18.34
C VAL A 169 -6.08 -12.48 18.19
N THR A 170 -4.95 -12.39 17.52
CA THR A 170 -4.09 -13.53 17.25
C THR A 170 -2.70 -13.35 17.86
N PRO A 171 -2.12 -14.42 18.44
CA PRO A 171 -2.65 -15.79 18.56
C PRO A 171 -3.68 -15.95 19.68
N ILE A 172 -4.68 -16.82 19.48
CA ILE A 172 -5.67 -17.18 20.51
C ILE A 172 -5.12 -18.32 21.37
N PHE A 173 -4.89 -18.08 22.64
CA PHE A 173 -4.38 -19.06 23.59
C PHE A 173 -5.48 -19.81 24.38
N LEU A 174 -6.75 -19.51 24.11
CA LEU A 174 -7.89 -20.15 24.76
C LEU A 174 -8.15 -21.53 24.18
N LYS A 175 -8.34 -22.52 25.06
CA LYS A 175 -8.57 -23.93 24.67
C LYS A 175 -10.05 -24.33 24.69
N THR A 176 -10.86 -23.63 25.47
CA THR A 176 -12.28 -23.96 25.65
C THR A 176 -13.14 -23.26 24.60
N PRO A 177 -13.95 -23.95 23.79
CA PRO A 177 -14.75 -23.34 22.73
C PRO A 177 -15.62 -22.17 23.19
N SER A 178 -16.33 -22.31 24.31
CA SER A 178 -17.17 -21.24 24.86
C SER A 178 -16.39 -19.97 25.23
N ARG A 179 -15.15 -20.11 25.70
CA ARG A 179 -14.28 -18.95 25.96
C ARG A 179 -13.79 -18.29 24.67
N VAL A 180 -13.53 -19.10 23.63
CA VAL A 180 -13.18 -18.57 22.31
C VAL A 180 -14.36 -17.78 21.74
N GLU A 181 -15.58 -18.30 21.81
CA GLU A 181 -16.79 -17.61 21.35
C GLU A 181 -17.02 -16.31 22.12
N ALA A 182 -16.87 -16.31 23.45
CA ALA A 182 -16.99 -15.12 24.27
C ALA A 182 -15.94 -14.06 23.89
N LEU A 183 -14.67 -14.48 23.68
CA LEU A 183 -13.61 -13.57 23.23
C LEU A 183 -13.93 -12.98 21.86
N VAL A 184 -14.34 -13.80 20.90
CA VAL A 184 -14.68 -13.34 19.54
C VAL A 184 -15.85 -12.36 19.59
N SER A 185 -16.87 -12.62 20.40
CA SER A 185 -18.01 -11.72 20.59
C SER A 185 -17.59 -10.37 21.17
N LEU A 186 -16.72 -10.37 22.20
CA LEU A 186 -16.17 -9.13 22.78
C LEU A 186 -15.35 -8.33 21.76
N LEU A 187 -14.53 -9.03 20.96
CA LEU A 187 -13.72 -8.40 19.93
C LEU A 187 -14.56 -7.81 18.81
N PHE A 188 -15.66 -8.48 18.47
CA PHE A 188 -16.60 -7.95 17.50
C PHE A 188 -17.29 -6.67 18.02
N LEU A 189 -17.70 -6.64 19.28
CA LEU A 189 -18.24 -5.43 19.91
C LEU A 189 -17.19 -4.30 19.95
N ALA A 190 -15.95 -4.63 20.30
CA ALA A 190 -14.85 -3.67 20.28
C ALA A 190 -14.62 -3.11 18.87
N LEU A 191 -14.62 -3.95 17.85
CA LEU A 191 -14.51 -3.54 16.46
C LEU A 191 -15.64 -2.59 16.07
N GLN A 192 -16.89 -2.92 16.42
CA GLN A 192 -18.03 -2.04 16.16
C GLN A 192 -17.87 -0.68 16.83
N ALA A 193 -17.38 -0.64 18.08
CA ALA A 193 -17.10 0.61 18.78
C ALA A 193 -16.02 1.43 18.06
N TYR A 194 -14.93 0.79 17.61
CA TYR A 194 -13.88 1.42 16.83
C TYR A 194 -14.41 2.04 15.55
N MET A 195 -15.14 1.26 14.75
CA MET A 195 -15.70 1.72 13.47
C MET A 195 -16.71 2.84 13.66
N THR A 196 -17.53 2.76 14.70
CA THR A 196 -18.50 3.80 15.05
C THR A 196 -17.79 5.09 15.44
N LEU A 197 -16.76 5.03 16.30
CA LEU A 197 -15.96 6.19 16.69
C LEU A 197 -15.34 6.90 15.49
N GLU A 198 -14.73 6.13 14.57
CA GLU A 198 -14.16 6.70 13.36
C GLU A 198 -15.19 7.34 12.44
N ARG A 199 -16.32 6.65 12.25
CA ARG A 199 -17.42 7.17 11.41
C ARG A 199 -17.96 8.48 11.97
N LEU A 200 -18.25 8.52 13.26
CA LEU A 200 -18.74 9.73 13.94
C LEU A 200 -17.74 10.87 13.81
N TYR A 201 -16.45 10.60 14.09
CA TYR A 201 -15.40 11.61 13.96
C TYR A 201 -15.31 12.14 12.53
N ARG A 202 -15.31 11.26 11.52
CA ARG A 202 -15.22 11.67 10.11
C ARG A 202 -16.40 12.51 9.63
N GLN A 203 -17.58 12.26 10.18
CA GLN A 203 -18.77 13.05 9.86
C GLN A 203 -18.67 14.52 10.34
N THR A 204 -17.88 14.78 11.38
CA THR A 204 -17.68 16.11 11.94
C THR A 204 -16.49 16.87 11.33
N VAL A 205 -15.64 16.19 10.56
CA VAL A 205 -14.45 16.80 9.97
C VAL A 205 -14.80 17.53 8.68
N PRO A 206 -14.51 18.83 8.54
CA PRO A 206 -14.77 19.59 7.32
C PRO A 206 -14.05 19.01 6.09
N ALA A 207 -14.66 19.19 4.91
CA ALA A 207 -14.11 18.66 3.65
C ALA A 207 -12.74 19.27 3.28
N ASP A 208 -12.46 20.49 3.71
CA ASP A 208 -11.21 21.23 3.53
C ASP A 208 -10.17 20.95 4.63
N ALA A 209 -10.51 20.15 5.63
CA ALA A 209 -9.60 19.82 6.72
C ALA A 209 -8.35 19.08 6.22
N LYS A 210 -7.26 19.19 6.98
CA LYS A 210 -5.99 18.54 6.66
C LYS A 210 -6.16 17.04 6.47
N PRO A 211 -5.41 16.40 5.53
CA PRO A 211 -5.50 14.95 5.30
C PRO A 211 -5.28 14.11 6.56
N SER A 212 -4.46 14.57 7.51
CA SER A 212 -4.23 13.91 8.80
C SER A 212 -5.46 13.87 9.69
N GLN A 213 -6.32 14.88 9.65
CA GLN A 213 -7.59 14.91 10.38
C GLN A 213 -8.64 14.03 9.70
N ARG A 214 -8.78 14.13 8.36
CA ARG A 214 -9.72 13.30 7.59
C ARG A 214 -9.43 11.79 7.66
N ARG A 215 -8.16 11.42 7.92
CA ARG A 215 -7.69 10.03 8.04
C ARG A 215 -7.43 9.59 9.49
N MET A 216 -8.03 10.29 10.46
CA MET A 216 -7.91 9.91 11.86
C MET A 216 -8.55 8.55 12.09
N THR A 217 -7.81 7.62 12.72
CA THR A 217 -8.31 6.30 13.10
C THR A 217 -8.76 6.28 14.55
N ALA A 218 -9.62 5.32 14.93
CA ALA A 218 -10.06 5.14 16.31
C ALA A 218 -8.87 4.94 17.26
N GLU A 219 -7.88 4.13 16.84
CA GLU A 219 -6.65 3.93 17.60
C GLU A 219 -5.94 5.25 17.92
N ARG A 220 -5.80 6.13 16.91
CA ARG A 220 -5.17 7.44 17.11
C ARG A 220 -5.99 8.35 18.00
N ILE A 221 -7.32 8.31 17.89
CA ILE A 221 -8.22 9.04 18.79
C ILE A 221 -8.00 8.57 20.22
N LEU A 222 -8.09 7.26 20.47
CA LEU A 222 -7.94 6.68 21.81
C LEU A 222 -6.55 6.91 22.39
N LYS A 223 -5.49 6.80 21.59
CA LYS A 223 -4.12 7.12 22.02
C LYS A 223 -3.97 8.56 22.53
N LYS A 224 -4.72 9.51 21.99
CA LYS A 224 -4.70 10.90 22.50
C LYS A 224 -5.30 11.01 23.90
N PHE A 225 -6.15 10.09 24.30
CA PHE A 225 -6.73 10.03 25.64
C PHE A 225 -5.99 9.08 26.58
N ALA A 226 -4.96 8.36 26.11
CA ALA A 226 -4.18 7.45 26.95
C ALA A 226 -3.49 8.14 28.15
N THR A 227 -3.26 9.44 28.06
CA THR A 227 -2.68 10.26 29.15
C THR A 227 -3.75 10.91 30.03
N CYS A 228 -5.03 10.68 29.73
CA CYS A 228 -6.11 11.17 30.58
C CYS A 228 -6.19 10.31 31.84
N SER A 229 -5.92 10.88 33.01
CA SER A 229 -5.88 10.19 34.31
C SER A 229 -6.90 10.76 35.26
N LEU A 230 -7.35 9.92 36.17
CA LEU A 230 -8.12 10.32 37.34
C LEU A 230 -7.13 10.54 38.48
N ILE A 231 -7.28 11.66 39.17
CA ILE A 231 -6.57 11.96 40.42
C ILE A 231 -7.56 11.71 41.53
N VAL A 232 -7.25 10.75 42.42
CA VAL A 232 -8.05 10.45 43.59
C VAL A 232 -7.26 10.92 44.78
N GLU A 233 -7.79 11.92 45.47
CA GLU A 233 -7.22 12.44 46.73
C GLU A 233 -8.07 11.94 47.88
N GLN A 234 -7.45 11.22 48.82
CA GLN A 234 -8.10 10.82 50.04
C GLN A 234 -8.17 12.02 51.00
N GLN A 235 -9.36 12.44 51.35
CA GLN A 235 -9.60 13.52 52.28
C GLN A 235 -10.23 13.00 53.59
N GLU A 236 -10.22 13.82 54.64
CA GLU A 236 -10.73 13.44 55.95
C GLU A 236 -12.22 13.02 55.92
N TYR A 237 -12.99 13.53 54.96
CA TYR A 237 -14.42 13.26 54.81
C TYR A 237 -14.82 12.51 53.54
N GLY A 238 -13.84 11.84 52.87
CA GLY A 238 -14.11 11.06 51.65
C GLY A 238 -13.06 11.20 50.56
N GLU A 239 -13.38 10.70 49.40
CA GLU A 239 -12.49 10.76 48.24
C GLU A 239 -12.85 11.92 47.33
N LEU A 240 -11.88 12.78 46.99
CA LEU A 240 -12.00 13.79 45.95
C LEU A 240 -11.47 13.22 44.64
N ILE A 241 -12.37 13.02 43.69
CA ILE A 241 -12.00 12.52 42.36
C ILE A 241 -11.94 13.68 41.36
N GLN A 242 -10.79 13.91 40.81
CA GLN A 242 -10.56 14.92 39.77
C GLN A 242 -10.04 14.30 38.49
N VAL A 243 -10.40 14.87 37.34
CA VAL A 243 -9.82 14.49 36.06
C VAL A 243 -8.66 15.39 35.76
N ALA A 244 -7.55 14.81 35.35
CA ALA A 244 -6.41 15.58 34.82
C ALA A 244 -6.86 16.52 33.71
N ARG A 245 -6.30 17.73 33.69
CA ARG A 245 -6.70 18.77 32.74
C ARG A 245 -6.52 18.28 31.31
N LEU A 246 -7.62 18.21 30.55
CA LEU A 246 -7.60 17.89 29.12
C LEU A 246 -6.83 18.95 28.33
N ASN A 247 -6.00 18.51 27.40
CA ASN A 247 -5.33 19.41 26.47
C ASN A 247 -6.32 19.94 25.38
N ARG A 248 -5.85 20.90 24.59
CA ARG A 248 -6.69 21.54 23.56
C ARG A 248 -7.23 20.56 22.53
N GLU A 249 -6.42 19.59 22.13
CA GLU A 249 -6.78 18.59 21.12
C GLU A 249 -7.84 17.62 21.65
N GLN A 250 -7.68 17.11 22.88
CA GLN A 250 -8.65 16.24 23.55
C GLN A 250 -10.01 16.93 23.69
N ARG A 251 -10.03 18.18 24.12
CA ARG A 251 -11.27 18.99 24.19
C ARG A 251 -11.93 19.16 22.83
N SER A 252 -11.13 19.44 21.78
CA SER A 252 -11.64 19.58 20.43
C SER A 252 -12.30 18.29 19.93
N ILE A 253 -11.68 17.12 20.19
CA ILE A 253 -12.24 15.82 19.79
C ILE A 253 -13.56 15.55 20.51
N LEU A 254 -13.63 15.76 21.83
CA LEU A 254 -14.87 15.57 22.58
C LEU A 254 -15.99 16.49 22.08
N SER A 255 -15.67 17.76 21.87
CA SER A 255 -16.64 18.72 21.30
C SER A 255 -17.13 18.31 19.92
N GLN A 256 -16.23 17.89 19.02
CA GLN A 256 -16.61 17.41 17.67
C GLN A 256 -17.53 16.18 17.73
N LEU A 257 -17.28 15.28 18.66
CA LEU A 257 -18.09 14.09 18.87
C LEU A 257 -19.36 14.33 19.67
N SER A 258 -19.58 15.58 20.14
CA SER A 258 -20.67 15.93 21.04
C SER A 258 -20.70 15.07 22.33
N LEU A 259 -19.51 14.69 22.79
CA LEU A 259 -19.34 13.88 24.01
C LEU A 259 -19.12 14.80 25.21
N ALA A 260 -19.71 14.40 26.34
CA ALA A 260 -19.47 15.05 27.62
C ALA A 260 -17.98 14.90 28.02
N THR A 261 -17.47 15.92 28.70
CA THR A 261 -16.11 15.81 29.27
C THR A 261 -16.10 14.82 30.43
N PRO A 262 -14.96 14.16 30.71
CA PRO A 262 -14.86 13.25 31.86
C PRO A 262 -15.29 13.90 33.20
N THR A 263 -15.04 15.19 33.37
CA THR A 263 -15.48 15.95 34.57
C THR A 263 -17.01 16.04 34.64
N GLU A 264 -17.71 16.25 33.50
CA GLU A 264 -19.18 16.27 33.44
C GLU A 264 -19.77 14.89 33.71
N ILE A 265 -19.13 13.82 33.18
CA ILE A 265 -19.53 12.44 33.43
C ILE A 265 -19.41 12.10 34.91
N LEU A 266 -18.29 12.47 35.54
CA LEU A 266 -18.08 12.24 36.99
C LEU A 266 -19.12 12.98 37.81
N ARG A 267 -19.40 14.28 37.54
CA ARG A 267 -20.40 15.04 38.27
C ARG A 267 -21.80 14.46 38.22
N LYS A 268 -22.15 13.77 37.10
CA LYS A 268 -23.44 13.11 36.95
C LYS A 268 -23.55 11.80 37.72
N ASN A 269 -22.41 11.11 37.95
CA ASN A 269 -22.37 9.77 38.48
C ASN A 269 -21.88 9.71 39.92
N LEU A 270 -21.34 10.80 40.46
CA LEU A 270 -20.98 10.89 41.88
C LEU A 270 -22.23 11.15 42.71
N PRO A 271 -22.37 10.47 43.88
CA PRO A 271 -23.42 10.81 44.85
C PRO A 271 -23.27 12.29 45.25
N PRO A 272 -24.38 12.97 45.60
CA PRO A 272 -24.31 14.33 46.09
C PRO A 272 -23.43 14.36 47.34
N PRO A 273 -22.68 15.44 47.59
CA PRO A 273 -21.87 15.57 48.79
C PRO A 273 -22.78 15.40 50.03
N PRO A 274 -22.28 14.73 51.10
CA PRO A 274 -23.02 14.63 52.32
C PRO A 274 -23.37 16.02 52.85
N ALA A 275 -24.63 16.19 53.27
CA ALA A 275 -25.18 17.44 53.79
C ALA A 275 -24.47 17.88 55.08
#